data_4f7673a9a65fb30db06248e5ce5bc216
#
_entry.id   4f7673a9a65fb30db06248e5ce5bc216
#
_cell.length_a   1.000
_cell.length_b   1.000
_cell.length_c   1.000
_cell.angle_alpha   90.00
_cell.angle_beta   90.00
_cell.angle_gamma   90.00
#
_symmetry.space_group_name_H-M   'P 1'
#
loop_
_entity.id
_entity.type
_entity.pdbx_description
1 polymer ?
#
loop_
_entity_poly.entity_id
_entity_poly.type
_entity_poly.pdbx_seq_one_letter_code
_entity_poly.pdbx_strand_id
1 'polypeptide(L)'
;MQYGIYYAYWETEWGGNFVPYVEKCARLGFDVLEVACGAFDRENDAFFHELAAAARANGMTLTGGYGPRKEHDLATADNAQAEQTFRFYADMFRKMELAGIDRLGGALYSYWPAPGTPQTDKAA
;
A
#
# COMPACT_ATOMS: atom_id res chain seq x y z
N MET A 1 -0.57 -12.88 -20.28
CA MET A 1 0.15 -12.78 -18.97
C MET A 1 0.38 -11.31 -18.70
N GLN A 2 0.18 -10.85 -17.47
CA GLN A 2 0.43 -9.48 -17.07
C GLN A 2 1.71 -9.39 -16.25
N TYR A 3 2.50 -8.36 -16.49
CA TYR A 3 3.73 -8.09 -15.76
C TYR A 3 3.57 -6.82 -14.95
N GLY A 4 3.92 -6.87 -13.67
CA GLY A 4 3.86 -5.74 -12.76
C GLY A 4 5.21 -5.41 -12.17
N ILE A 5 5.31 -4.18 -11.65
CA ILE A 5 6.48 -3.72 -10.92
C ILE A 5 6.05 -2.89 -9.72
N TYR A 6 6.80 -2.99 -8.64
CA TYR A 6 6.61 -2.16 -7.46
C TYR A 6 7.34 -0.83 -7.63
N TYR A 7 6.68 0.30 -7.36
CA TYR A 7 7.26 1.64 -7.56
C TYR A 7 8.59 1.83 -6.82
N ALA A 8 8.76 1.17 -5.66
CA ALA A 8 9.98 1.26 -4.85
C ALA A 8 11.22 0.66 -5.51
N TYR A 9 11.08 0.00 -6.67
CA TYR A 9 12.25 -0.39 -7.48
C TYR A 9 13.09 0.84 -7.88
N TRP A 10 12.44 2.01 -8.00
CA TRP A 10 13.10 3.25 -8.42
C TRP A 10 13.29 4.25 -7.29
N GLU A 11 12.82 3.94 -6.07
CA GLU A 11 12.81 4.88 -4.95
C GLU A 11 13.50 4.33 -3.72
N THR A 12 13.98 5.25 -2.90
CA THR A 12 14.58 4.95 -1.59
C THR A 12 13.68 5.34 -0.43
N GLU A 13 12.61 6.11 -0.71
CA GLU A 13 11.66 6.59 0.28
C GLU A 13 10.26 6.01 0.02
N TRP A 14 9.48 5.82 1.08
CA TRP A 14 8.13 5.29 0.99
C TRP A 14 7.10 6.40 0.76
N GLY A 15 6.26 6.22 -0.26
CA GLY A 15 5.20 7.16 -0.61
C GLY A 15 5.60 8.15 -1.70
N GLY A 16 4.91 9.28 -1.75
CA GLY A 16 5.13 10.32 -2.75
C GLY A 16 4.11 10.28 -3.89
N ASN A 17 4.37 11.04 -4.94
CA ASN A 17 3.49 11.10 -6.10
C ASN A 17 3.73 9.91 -7.03
N PHE A 18 2.71 9.06 -7.20
CA PHE A 18 2.80 7.85 -8.04
C PHE A 18 2.46 8.09 -9.52
N VAL A 19 1.88 9.22 -9.88
CA VAL A 19 1.48 9.51 -11.27
C VAL A 19 2.63 9.39 -12.27
N PRO A 20 3.84 9.93 -12.02
CA PRO A 20 4.98 9.76 -12.92
C PRO A 20 5.39 8.30 -13.14
N TYR A 21 5.17 7.43 -12.13
CA TYR A 21 5.48 6.00 -12.25
C TYR A 21 4.46 5.26 -13.12
N VAL A 22 3.19 5.68 -13.13
CA VAL A 22 2.17 5.14 -14.02
C VAL A 22 2.62 5.30 -15.48
N GLU A 23 3.00 6.51 -15.86
CA GLU A 23 3.48 6.80 -17.22
C GLU A 23 4.78 6.06 -17.55
N LYS A 24 5.70 6.01 -16.59
CA LYS A 24 6.97 5.29 -16.74
C LYS A 24 6.75 3.80 -16.96
N CYS A 25 5.87 3.16 -16.18
CA CYS A 25 5.53 1.75 -16.32
C CYS A 25 4.91 1.45 -17.67
N ALA A 26 3.94 2.24 -18.11
CA ALA A 26 3.29 2.09 -19.41
C ALA A 26 4.31 2.18 -20.56
N ARG A 27 5.21 3.14 -20.50
CA ARG A 27 6.27 3.31 -21.50
C ARG A 27 7.27 2.14 -21.53
N LEU A 28 7.52 1.52 -20.36
CA LEU A 28 8.41 0.35 -20.25
C LEU A 28 7.72 -0.98 -20.58
N GLY A 29 6.40 -0.98 -20.83
CA GLY A 29 5.65 -2.16 -21.20
C GLY A 29 5.14 -3.00 -20.04
N PHE A 30 5.09 -2.45 -18.83
CA PHE A 30 4.42 -3.09 -17.71
C PHE A 30 2.90 -2.91 -17.78
N ASP A 31 2.16 -3.87 -17.26
CA ASP A 31 0.70 -3.87 -17.19
C ASP A 31 0.18 -3.39 -15.83
N VAL A 32 0.97 -3.60 -14.77
CA VAL A 32 0.58 -3.37 -13.39
C VAL A 32 1.64 -2.55 -12.66
N LEU A 33 1.19 -1.51 -11.94
CA LEU A 33 2.02 -0.77 -10.98
C LEU A 33 1.51 -1.05 -9.57
N GLU A 34 2.38 -1.57 -8.71
CA GLU A 34 2.10 -1.66 -7.28
C GLU A 34 2.61 -0.41 -6.56
N VAL A 35 1.74 0.21 -5.75
CA VAL A 35 2.04 1.42 -4.98
C VAL A 35 1.96 1.17 -3.48
N ALA A 36 2.70 1.96 -2.68
CA ALA A 36 2.68 1.85 -1.23
C ALA A 36 1.44 2.53 -0.63
N CYS A 37 0.54 1.74 -0.05
CA CYS A 37 -0.68 2.24 0.58
C CYS A 37 -0.45 2.79 1.99
N GLY A 38 0.66 2.48 2.64
CA GLY A 38 0.95 2.89 4.02
C GLY A 38 1.09 4.39 4.24
N ALA A 39 1.30 5.17 3.17
CA ALA A 39 1.39 6.63 3.22
C ALA A 39 0.10 7.34 2.76
N PHE A 40 -0.96 6.61 2.47
CA PHE A 40 -2.23 7.16 2.00
C PHE A 40 -2.93 8.05 3.05
N ASP A 41 -2.66 7.85 4.32
CA ASP A 41 -3.17 8.68 5.40
C ASP A 41 -2.75 10.17 5.30
N ARG A 42 -1.67 10.46 4.57
CA ARG A 42 -1.13 11.81 4.38
C ARG A 42 -1.71 12.55 3.17
N GLU A 43 -2.46 11.83 2.33
CA GLU A 43 -2.94 12.34 1.05
C GLU A 43 -4.43 12.65 1.09
N ASN A 44 -4.84 13.67 0.33
CA ASN A 44 -6.24 14.04 0.16
C ASN A 44 -6.92 13.26 -0.99
N ASP A 45 -8.23 13.35 -1.08
CA ASP A 45 -9.02 12.61 -2.08
C ASP A 45 -8.64 12.98 -3.53
N ALA A 46 -8.23 14.23 -3.78
CA ALA A 46 -7.81 14.67 -5.11
C ALA A 46 -6.60 13.88 -5.63
N PHE A 47 -5.65 13.56 -4.76
CA PHE A 47 -4.49 12.72 -5.08
C PHE A 47 -4.91 11.37 -5.67
N PHE A 48 -5.91 10.70 -5.05
CA PHE A 48 -6.36 9.37 -5.50
C PHE A 48 -7.16 9.44 -6.80
N HIS A 49 -7.96 10.48 -7.00
CA HIS A 49 -8.66 10.71 -8.27
C HIS A 49 -7.68 10.97 -9.41
N GLU A 50 -6.62 11.73 -9.16
CA GLU A 50 -5.57 12.00 -10.14
C GLU A 50 -4.81 10.73 -10.51
N LEU A 51 -4.45 9.93 -9.51
CA LEU A 51 -3.79 8.63 -9.71
C LEU A 51 -4.67 7.67 -10.53
N ALA A 52 -5.97 7.57 -10.20
CA ALA A 52 -6.92 6.76 -10.96
C ALA A 52 -7.06 7.24 -12.41
N ALA A 53 -7.09 8.57 -12.63
CA ALA A 53 -7.17 9.14 -13.96
C ALA A 53 -5.93 8.82 -14.80
N ALA A 54 -4.74 8.95 -14.21
CA ALA A 54 -3.48 8.59 -14.86
C ALA A 54 -3.42 7.10 -15.24
N ALA A 55 -3.84 6.22 -14.33
CA ALA A 55 -3.89 4.78 -14.59
C ALA A 55 -4.82 4.45 -15.77
N ARG A 56 -6.03 5.01 -15.78
CA ARG A 56 -6.98 4.83 -16.90
C ARG A 56 -6.42 5.37 -18.22
N ALA A 57 -5.83 6.56 -18.22
CA ALA A 57 -5.26 7.18 -19.43
C ALA A 57 -4.12 6.35 -20.03
N ASN A 58 -3.39 5.59 -19.23
CA ASN A 58 -2.26 4.79 -19.65
C ASN A 58 -2.58 3.28 -19.76
N GLY A 59 -3.83 2.87 -19.54
CA GLY A 59 -4.22 1.46 -19.57
C GLY A 59 -3.54 0.61 -18.49
N MET A 60 -3.16 1.22 -17.35
CA MET A 60 -2.45 0.58 -16.25
C MET A 60 -3.41 0.07 -15.18
N THR A 61 -3.14 -1.13 -14.67
CA THR A 61 -3.76 -1.64 -13.44
C THR A 61 -2.93 -1.21 -12.23
N LEU A 62 -3.60 -0.75 -11.17
CA LEU A 62 -2.96 -0.43 -9.91
C LEU A 62 -3.23 -1.55 -8.88
N THR A 63 -2.21 -1.89 -8.10
CA THR A 63 -2.31 -2.73 -6.91
C THR A 63 -1.66 -2.03 -5.73
N GLY A 64 -2.04 -2.40 -4.52
CA GLY A 64 -1.52 -1.83 -3.29
C GLY A 64 -0.57 -2.79 -2.58
N GLY A 65 0.51 -2.24 -2.02
CA GLY A 65 1.41 -2.95 -1.11
C GLY A 65 1.46 -2.25 0.25
N TYR A 66 1.45 -3.04 1.32
CA TYR A 66 1.63 -2.50 2.68
C TYR A 66 2.35 -3.49 3.59
N GLY A 67 3.39 -3.01 4.26
CA GLY A 67 4.01 -3.66 5.41
C GLY A 67 3.63 -2.87 6.67
N PRO A 68 2.80 -3.43 7.59
CA PRO A 68 2.33 -2.69 8.74
C PRO A 68 3.45 -2.18 9.64
N ARG A 69 3.27 -0.97 10.14
CA ARG A 69 4.05 -0.43 11.25
C ARG A 69 3.51 -1.03 12.57
N LYS A 70 4.31 -0.97 13.63
CA LYS A 70 3.94 -1.51 14.94
C LYS A 70 2.60 -0.98 15.46
N GLU A 71 2.32 0.28 15.24
CA GLU A 71 1.06 0.93 15.62
C GLU A 71 -0.17 0.45 14.81
N HIS A 72 0.06 -0.24 13.69
CA HIS A 72 -0.98 -0.82 12.83
C HIS A 72 -0.95 -2.35 12.84
N ASP A 73 -0.51 -2.95 13.94
CA ASP A 73 -0.46 -4.39 14.11
C ASP A 73 -1.87 -4.97 14.30
N LEU A 74 -2.31 -5.81 13.36
CA LEU A 74 -3.60 -6.51 13.44
C LEU A 74 -3.59 -7.66 14.47
N ALA A 75 -2.39 -8.12 14.89
CA ALA A 75 -2.23 -9.16 15.90
C ALA A 75 -2.12 -8.62 17.33
N THR A 76 -2.30 -7.33 17.53
CA THR A 76 -2.21 -6.71 18.88
C THR A 76 -3.25 -7.24 19.83
N ALA A 77 -2.88 -7.43 21.09
CA ALA A 77 -3.81 -7.74 22.17
C ALA A 77 -4.40 -6.48 22.85
N ASP A 78 -3.91 -5.29 22.48
CA ASP A 78 -4.41 -4.01 22.99
C ASP A 78 -5.64 -3.57 22.20
N ASN A 79 -6.80 -3.52 22.86
CA ASN A 79 -8.07 -3.15 22.22
C ASN A 79 -8.08 -1.73 21.66
N ALA A 80 -7.42 -0.77 22.32
CA ALA A 80 -7.37 0.61 21.85
C ALA A 80 -6.51 0.72 20.57
N GLN A 81 -5.38 0.02 20.53
CA GLN A 81 -4.55 -0.09 19.34
C GLN A 81 -5.29 -0.82 18.22
N ALA A 82 -6.00 -1.90 18.51
CA ALA A 82 -6.80 -2.63 17.52
C ALA A 82 -7.84 -1.72 16.86
N GLU A 83 -8.55 -0.91 17.64
CA GLU A 83 -9.55 0.03 17.12
C GLU A 83 -8.93 1.11 16.22
N GLN A 84 -7.78 1.65 16.60
CA GLN A 84 -7.02 2.60 15.77
C GLN A 84 -6.55 1.95 14.46
N THR A 85 -6.09 0.70 14.55
CA THR A 85 -5.65 -0.07 13.38
C THR A 85 -6.80 -0.30 12.41
N PHE A 86 -8.00 -0.67 12.89
CA PHE A 86 -9.18 -0.81 12.04
C PHE A 86 -9.57 0.49 11.35
N ARG A 87 -9.53 1.62 12.05
CA ARG A 87 -9.80 2.94 11.45
C ARG A 87 -8.79 3.28 10.36
N PHE A 88 -7.52 3.01 10.60
CA PHE A 88 -6.46 3.22 9.61
C PHE A 88 -6.69 2.39 8.35
N TYR A 89 -6.99 1.09 8.49
CA TYR A 89 -7.27 0.24 7.34
C TYR A 89 -8.56 0.63 6.62
N ALA A 90 -9.60 1.02 7.34
CA ALA A 90 -10.85 1.50 6.74
C ALA A 90 -10.62 2.75 5.86
N ASP A 91 -9.84 3.73 6.34
CA ASP A 91 -9.49 4.90 5.54
C ASP A 91 -8.60 4.54 4.35
N MET A 92 -7.62 3.65 4.55
CA MET A 92 -6.79 3.13 3.46
C MET A 92 -7.64 2.48 2.36
N PHE A 93 -8.59 1.62 2.72
CA PHE A 93 -9.46 0.93 1.74
C PHE A 93 -10.36 1.92 1.00
N ARG A 94 -10.93 2.93 1.69
CA ARG A 94 -11.68 4.00 1.05
C ARG A 94 -10.82 4.73 0.00
N LYS A 95 -9.58 5.05 0.34
CA LYS A 95 -8.63 5.73 -0.55
C LYS A 95 -8.18 4.83 -1.71
N MET A 96 -8.00 3.54 -1.45
CA MET A 96 -7.76 2.56 -2.51
C MET A 96 -8.92 2.53 -3.51
N GLU A 97 -10.17 2.54 -3.04
CA GLU A 97 -11.35 2.61 -3.90
C GLU A 97 -11.34 3.86 -4.79
N LEU A 98 -11.02 5.03 -4.23
CA LEU A 98 -10.87 6.27 -5.00
C LEU A 98 -9.79 6.18 -6.09
N ALA A 99 -8.71 5.47 -5.82
CA ALA A 99 -7.62 5.24 -6.76
C ALA A 99 -7.88 4.10 -7.77
N GLY A 100 -8.98 3.34 -7.59
CA GLY A 100 -9.27 2.17 -8.41
C GLY A 100 -8.38 0.96 -8.10
N ILE A 101 -7.91 0.84 -6.87
CA ILE A 101 -7.09 -0.27 -6.38
C ILE A 101 -7.99 -1.27 -5.65
N ASP A 102 -8.07 -2.50 -6.14
CA ASP A 102 -8.92 -3.57 -5.60
C ASP A 102 -8.13 -4.68 -4.89
N ARG A 103 -6.82 -4.59 -4.85
CA ARG A 103 -5.92 -5.60 -4.25
C ARG A 103 -4.88 -4.97 -3.36
N LEU A 104 -4.76 -5.50 -2.15
CA LEU A 104 -3.73 -5.15 -1.19
C LEU A 104 -2.91 -6.40 -0.84
N GLY A 105 -1.61 -6.33 -1.09
CA GLY A 105 -0.64 -7.36 -0.74
C GLY A 105 0.28 -6.92 0.39
N GLY A 106 1.06 -7.87 0.90
CA GLY A 106 2.08 -7.63 1.93
C GLY A 106 1.91 -8.49 3.17
N ALA A 107 2.72 -8.24 4.19
CA ALA A 107 2.70 -8.96 5.47
C ALA A 107 1.63 -8.38 6.41
N LEU A 108 0.36 -8.38 5.99
CA LEU A 108 -0.73 -7.65 6.64
C LEU A 108 -1.11 -8.17 8.04
N TYR A 109 -0.76 -9.41 8.35
CA TYR A 109 -1.11 -10.07 9.61
C TYR A 109 -0.39 -9.51 10.84
N SER A 110 0.79 -8.91 10.67
CA SER A 110 1.56 -8.28 11.74
C SER A 110 2.65 -7.38 11.18
N TYR A 111 3.24 -6.54 12.03
CA TYR A 111 4.40 -5.73 11.65
C TYR A 111 5.69 -6.56 11.62
N TRP A 112 6.69 -6.06 10.93
CA TRP A 112 8.02 -6.65 10.94
C TRP A 112 8.65 -6.45 12.32
N PRO A 113 9.12 -7.53 12.99
CA PRO A 113 9.80 -7.39 14.27
C PRO A 113 11.09 -6.58 14.11
N ALA A 114 11.36 -5.69 15.05
CA ALA A 114 12.65 -5.01 15.11
C ALA A 114 13.79 -6.03 15.29
N PRO A 115 14.99 -5.77 14.75
CA PRO A 115 16.14 -6.66 14.97
C PRO A 115 16.35 -6.95 16.46
N GLY A 116 16.49 -8.21 16.81
CA GLY A 116 16.66 -8.66 18.20
C GLY A 116 15.36 -8.84 19.00
N THR A 117 14.20 -8.59 18.43
CA THR A 117 12.92 -8.91 19.07
C THR A 117 12.73 -10.45 19.08
N PRO A 118 12.46 -11.08 20.21
CA PRO A 118 12.14 -12.51 20.25
C PRO A 118 10.92 -12.79 19.36
N GLN A 119 11.02 -13.80 18.52
CA GLN A 119 9.83 -14.25 17.79
C GLN A 119 8.84 -14.81 18.81
N THR A 120 7.57 -14.40 18.70
CA THR A 120 6.48 -15.01 19.45
C THR A 120 6.47 -16.51 19.18
N ASP A 121 6.37 -17.28 20.23
CA ASP A 121 6.26 -18.73 20.12
C ASP A 121 5.00 -19.07 19.35
N LYS A 122 5.15 -19.62 18.14
CA LYS A 122 4.04 -20.00 17.28
C LYS A 122 3.29 -21.25 17.76
N ALA A 123 3.78 -21.86 18.84
CA ALA A 123 3.17 -23.04 19.48
C ALA A 123 2.20 -22.67 20.62
N ALA A 124 2.05 -21.39 20.94
CA ALA A 124 1.10 -20.94 21.94
C ALA A 124 -0.29 -20.75 21.37
#